data_ebccc9120464dd7ae37d0f2684d57e74
#
_entry.id   ebccc9120464dd7ae37d0f2684d57e74
#
_cell.length_a   1.000
_cell.length_b   1.000
_cell.length_c   1.000
_cell.angle_alpha   90.00
_cell.angle_beta   90.00
_cell.angle_gamma   90.00
#
_symmetry.space_group_name_H-M   'P 1'
#
loop_
_entity.id
_entity.type
_entity.pdbx_description
1 polymer ?
#
loop_
_entity_poly.entity_id
_entity_poly.type
_entity_poly.pdbx_seq_one_letter_code
_entity_poly.pdbx_strand_id
1 'polypeptide(L)'
;ARTAQQIKDTYEPVIDEEAAKVGKLTYCLFSSMGTYDEEGNHTPLTGEELSRIRQDAEDFAVRAQELGDISAAGEEISHTLIDVYFNDSTNGGAHEKVAEAARALPVGQVSEVIETEDGWYVVQHISDYDESATQENLEAMEEQAREEYLLELEAQWEQEGPLEVDTEVWDTVVVDKMLTAP
;
A
#
# COMPACT_ATOMS: atom_id res chain seq x y z
N ALA A 1 -36.95 3.06 -9.64
CA ALA A 1 -35.91 2.46 -8.82
C ALA A 1 -34.56 3.12 -9.19
N ARG A 2 -33.68 3.39 -8.21
CA ARG A 2 -32.32 3.85 -8.49
C ARG A 2 -31.46 2.65 -8.83
N THR A 3 -30.45 2.83 -9.69
CA THR A 3 -29.44 1.81 -9.94
C THR A 3 -28.40 1.82 -8.80
N ALA A 4 -27.64 0.73 -8.64
CA ALA A 4 -26.54 0.67 -7.67
C ALA A 4 -25.58 1.85 -7.84
N GLN A 5 -25.23 2.21 -9.07
CA GLN A 5 -24.37 3.37 -9.35
C GLN A 5 -24.98 4.68 -8.88
N GLN A 6 -26.29 4.92 -9.13
CA GLN A 6 -26.96 6.13 -8.67
C GLN A 6 -27.04 6.22 -7.13
N ILE A 7 -27.07 5.09 -6.44
CA ILE A 7 -27.05 5.04 -4.98
C ILE A 7 -25.66 5.42 -4.48
N LYS A 8 -24.60 4.82 -5.03
CA LYS A 8 -23.21 5.17 -4.73
C LYS A 8 -22.91 6.66 -4.95
N ASP A 9 -23.33 7.19 -6.10
CA ASP A 9 -23.10 8.60 -6.49
C ASP A 9 -23.83 9.61 -5.59
N THR A 10 -24.86 9.18 -4.87
CA THR A 10 -25.61 10.06 -3.94
C THR A 10 -25.21 9.91 -2.49
N TYR A 11 -24.38 8.93 -2.15
CA TYR A 11 -23.85 8.76 -0.81
C TYR A 11 -22.58 9.60 -0.63
N GLU A 12 -22.57 10.44 0.38
CA GLU A 12 -21.40 11.24 0.80
C GLU A 12 -20.79 10.59 2.04
N PRO A 13 -19.71 9.81 1.91
CA PRO A 13 -19.07 9.17 3.04
C PRO A 13 -18.41 10.19 3.97
N VAL A 14 -18.42 9.92 5.25
CA VAL A 14 -17.66 10.68 6.24
C VAL A 14 -16.34 9.96 6.46
N ILE A 15 -15.25 10.53 5.96
CA ILE A 15 -13.91 9.98 6.08
C ILE A 15 -13.14 10.74 7.17
N ASP A 16 -12.38 10.00 7.96
CA ASP A 16 -11.40 10.58 8.87
C ASP A 16 -10.16 11.01 8.07
N GLU A 17 -10.04 12.31 7.83
CA GLU A 17 -8.93 12.89 7.06
C GLU A 17 -7.57 12.66 7.74
N GLU A 18 -7.52 12.55 9.08
CA GLU A 18 -6.27 12.23 9.78
C GLU A 18 -5.84 10.78 9.52
N ALA A 19 -6.80 9.84 9.51
CA ALA A 19 -6.53 8.45 9.17
C ALA A 19 -6.17 8.25 7.68
N ALA A 20 -6.55 9.19 6.82
CA ALA A 20 -6.22 9.17 5.40
C ALA A 20 -4.78 9.62 5.11
N LYS A 21 -4.11 10.30 6.04
CA LYS A 21 -2.75 10.80 5.84
C LYS A 21 -1.77 9.68 5.53
N VAL A 22 -0.91 9.94 4.57
CA VAL A 22 0.13 9.02 4.11
C VAL A 22 1.48 9.69 4.21
N GLY A 23 2.39 9.05 4.91
CA GLY A 23 3.79 9.42 5.01
C GLY A 23 4.64 8.72 3.97
N LYS A 24 5.89 9.14 3.84
CA LYS A 24 6.87 8.56 2.93
C LYS A 24 8.15 8.20 3.68
N LEU A 25 8.66 7.00 3.43
CA LEU A 25 9.99 6.56 3.80
C LEU A 25 10.76 6.09 2.57
N THR A 26 12.07 6.12 2.64
CA THR A 26 12.96 5.52 1.65
C THR A 26 13.91 4.56 2.35
N TYR A 27 14.10 3.37 1.80
CA TYR A 27 15.03 2.41 2.38
C TYR A 27 15.99 1.81 1.34
N CYS A 28 17.11 1.30 1.85
CA CYS A 28 18.09 0.50 1.15
C CYS A 28 18.12 -0.89 1.78
N LEU A 29 18.14 -1.95 0.97
CA LEU A 29 18.26 -3.34 1.43
C LEU A 29 19.57 -3.95 0.97
N PHE A 30 20.36 -4.40 1.91
CA PHE A 30 21.54 -5.25 1.72
C PHE A 30 21.10 -6.69 1.98
N SER A 31 20.71 -7.39 0.90
CA SER A 31 20.05 -8.69 0.99
C SER A 31 20.98 -9.81 1.47
N SER A 32 20.48 -10.67 2.35
CA SER A 32 21.12 -11.90 2.80
C SER A 32 20.67 -13.15 2.06
N MET A 33 19.77 -13.02 1.09
CA MET A 33 19.05 -14.16 0.49
C MET A 33 19.87 -14.98 -0.52
N GLY A 34 21.11 -14.57 -0.87
CA GLY A 34 21.89 -15.27 -1.88
C GLY A 34 21.42 -14.98 -3.32
N THR A 35 21.82 -15.85 -4.24
CA THR A 35 21.52 -15.69 -5.67
C THR A 35 20.73 -16.85 -6.22
N TYR A 36 19.97 -16.60 -7.29
CA TYR A 36 19.29 -17.63 -8.09
C TYR A 36 19.91 -17.65 -9.48
N ASP A 37 20.15 -18.87 -10.02
CA ASP A 37 20.57 -19.02 -11.41
C ASP A 37 19.36 -18.95 -12.37
N GLU A 38 19.65 -19.02 -13.68
CA GLU A 38 18.62 -18.96 -14.74
C GLU A 38 17.64 -20.16 -14.67
N GLU A 39 18.02 -21.26 -13.99
CA GLU A 39 17.23 -22.46 -13.80
C GLU A 39 16.43 -22.45 -12.49
N GLY A 40 16.60 -21.37 -11.68
CA GLY A 40 15.90 -21.19 -10.40
C GLY A 40 16.56 -21.88 -9.21
N ASN A 41 17.80 -22.40 -9.34
CA ASN A 41 18.51 -23.00 -8.21
C ASN A 41 19.06 -21.89 -7.30
N HIS A 42 18.81 -22.05 -6.00
CA HIS A 42 19.26 -21.12 -4.99
C HIS A 42 20.67 -21.44 -4.51
N THR A 43 21.54 -20.44 -4.52
CA THR A 43 22.88 -20.51 -3.93
C THR A 43 22.94 -19.59 -2.72
N PRO A 44 23.00 -20.12 -1.49
CA PRO A 44 23.10 -19.31 -0.29
C PRO A 44 24.46 -18.61 -0.20
N LEU A 45 24.48 -17.45 0.44
CA LEU A 45 25.72 -16.73 0.73
C LEU A 45 26.55 -17.45 1.79
N THR A 46 27.86 -17.35 1.66
CA THR A 46 28.82 -17.82 2.68
C THR A 46 28.84 -16.88 3.89
N GLY A 47 29.38 -17.36 5.03
CA GLY A 47 29.52 -16.53 6.22
C GLY A 47 30.43 -15.30 6.00
N GLU A 48 31.42 -15.40 5.12
CA GLU A 48 32.30 -14.27 4.77
C GLU A 48 31.55 -13.22 3.92
N GLU A 49 30.74 -13.67 2.98
CA GLU A 49 29.90 -12.78 2.15
C GLU A 49 28.85 -12.07 3.01
N LEU A 50 28.17 -12.79 3.90
CA LEU A 50 27.21 -12.19 4.84
C LEU A 50 27.87 -11.13 5.72
N SER A 51 29.09 -11.41 6.25
CA SER A 51 29.84 -10.46 7.09
C SER A 51 30.21 -9.20 6.31
N ARG A 52 30.58 -9.35 5.03
CA ARG A 52 30.90 -8.22 4.16
C ARG A 52 29.67 -7.38 3.82
N ILE A 53 28.56 -8.02 3.47
CA ILE A 53 27.31 -7.32 3.18
C ILE A 53 26.81 -6.54 4.39
N ARG A 54 26.93 -7.12 5.59
CA ARG A 54 26.62 -6.43 6.83
C ARG A 54 27.51 -5.21 7.05
N GLN A 55 28.82 -5.33 6.82
CA GLN A 55 29.74 -4.19 6.93
C GLN A 55 29.40 -3.11 5.92
N ASP A 56 29.09 -3.49 4.67
CA ASP A 56 28.65 -2.56 3.64
C ASP A 56 27.38 -1.79 4.05
N ALA A 57 26.44 -2.46 4.73
CA ALA A 57 25.24 -1.82 5.28
C ALA A 57 25.56 -0.84 6.43
N GLU A 58 26.49 -1.22 7.32
CA GLU A 58 26.94 -0.37 8.43
C GLU A 58 27.67 0.88 7.90
N ASP A 59 28.56 0.73 6.93
CA ASP A 59 29.29 1.84 6.31
C ASP A 59 28.32 2.76 5.54
N PHE A 60 27.33 2.20 4.85
CA PHE A 60 26.28 2.94 4.19
C PHE A 60 25.43 3.76 5.18
N ALA A 61 25.02 3.15 6.30
CA ALA A 61 24.22 3.85 7.30
C ALA A 61 24.97 5.06 7.86
N VAL A 62 26.25 4.90 8.20
CA VAL A 62 27.11 6.00 8.66
C VAL A 62 27.19 7.10 7.61
N ARG A 63 27.40 6.73 6.34
CA ARG A 63 27.52 7.68 5.25
C ARG A 63 26.21 8.44 5.00
N ALA A 64 25.10 7.75 5.01
CA ALA A 64 23.77 8.36 4.83
C ALA A 64 23.42 9.31 6.00
N GLN A 65 23.80 8.97 7.23
CA GLN A 65 23.64 9.84 8.39
C GLN A 65 24.53 11.09 8.31
N GLU A 66 25.78 10.96 7.85
CA GLU A 66 26.69 12.11 7.64
C GLU A 66 26.13 13.09 6.60
N LEU A 67 25.56 12.58 5.52
CA LEU A 67 24.95 13.39 4.47
C LEU A 67 23.56 13.90 4.87
N GLY A 68 22.88 13.25 5.82
CA GLY A 68 21.47 13.49 6.14
C GLY A 68 20.54 13.12 4.99
N ASP A 69 20.99 12.32 4.03
CA ASP A 69 20.30 11.99 2.79
C ASP A 69 20.67 10.59 2.31
N ILE A 70 19.72 9.66 2.40
CA ILE A 70 19.89 8.28 1.96
C ILE A 70 20.03 8.19 0.43
N SER A 71 19.39 9.11 -0.30
CA SER A 71 19.45 9.12 -1.76
C SER A 71 20.84 9.51 -2.26
N ALA A 72 21.44 10.53 -1.67
CA ALA A 72 22.82 10.92 -1.99
C ALA A 72 23.81 9.81 -1.67
N ALA A 73 23.64 9.11 -0.53
CA ALA A 73 24.49 7.96 -0.18
C ALA A 73 24.29 6.79 -1.17
N GLY A 74 23.06 6.52 -1.59
CA GLY A 74 22.76 5.46 -2.57
C GLY A 74 23.37 5.72 -3.94
N GLU A 75 23.37 6.96 -4.39
CA GLU A 75 24.02 7.37 -5.64
C GLU A 75 25.55 7.12 -5.63
N GLU A 76 26.23 7.39 -4.50
CA GLU A 76 27.68 7.17 -4.37
C GLU A 76 28.09 5.70 -4.59
N ILE A 77 27.24 4.75 -4.22
CA ILE A 77 27.53 3.31 -4.37
C ILE A 77 26.70 2.62 -5.44
N SER A 78 25.86 3.38 -6.18
CA SER A 78 24.94 2.86 -7.20
C SER A 78 24.02 1.77 -6.66
N HIS A 79 23.53 1.91 -5.43
CA HIS A 79 22.64 0.95 -4.79
C HIS A 79 21.17 1.35 -5.00
N THR A 80 20.30 0.35 -5.14
CA THR A 80 18.87 0.58 -5.36
C THR A 80 18.21 1.02 -4.06
N LEU A 81 17.49 2.13 -4.15
CA LEU A 81 16.62 2.63 -3.09
C LEU A 81 15.16 2.37 -3.42
N ILE A 82 14.37 2.13 -2.39
CA ILE A 82 12.94 1.86 -2.53
C ILE A 82 12.17 2.88 -1.72
N ASP A 83 11.34 3.64 -2.42
CA ASP A 83 10.37 4.56 -1.83
C ASP A 83 9.12 3.81 -1.43
N VAL A 84 8.63 4.05 -0.22
CA VAL A 84 7.43 3.43 0.31
C VAL A 84 6.54 4.50 0.94
N TYR A 85 5.25 4.38 0.65
CA TYR A 85 4.20 5.17 1.27
C TYR A 85 3.53 4.35 2.36
N PHE A 86 3.35 4.94 3.54
CA PHE A 86 2.85 4.24 4.73
C PHE A 86 1.89 5.13 5.54
N ASN A 87 1.02 4.49 6.31
CA ASN A 87 0.17 5.14 7.30
C ASN A 87 -0.03 4.21 8.51
N ASP A 88 -0.96 4.55 9.42
CA ASP A 88 -1.24 3.73 10.60
C ASP A 88 -1.84 2.36 10.26
N SER A 89 -2.47 2.23 9.10
CA SER A 89 -3.16 1.02 8.65
C SER A 89 -2.29 0.12 7.77
N THR A 90 -1.24 0.66 7.12
CA THR A 90 -0.38 -0.09 6.20
C THR A 90 1.07 0.34 6.26
N ASN A 91 1.96 -0.63 6.12
CA ASN A 91 3.41 -0.40 5.98
C ASN A 91 3.82 -0.14 4.52
N GLY A 92 2.87 -0.11 3.56
CA GLY A 92 3.15 0.10 2.15
C GLY A 92 4.01 -0.98 1.50
N GLY A 93 4.04 -2.20 2.07
CA GLY A 93 4.90 -3.30 1.62
C GLY A 93 6.31 -3.31 2.21
N ALA A 94 6.68 -2.33 3.04
CA ALA A 94 7.94 -2.40 3.79
C ALA A 94 7.88 -3.49 4.87
N HIS A 95 9.04 -4.08 5.17
CA HIS A 95 9.16 -4.99 6.30
C HIS A 95 8.72 -4.29 7.60
N GLU A 96 8.02 -5.02 8.49
CA GLU A 96 7.42 -4.45 9.71
C GLU A 96 8.43 -3.67 10.55
N LYS A 97 9.59 -4.28 10.86
CA LYS A 97 10.66 -3.61 11.63
C LYS A 97 11.18 -2.33 10.97
N VAL A 98 11.19 -2.28 9.63
CA VAL A 98 11.65 -1.09 8.87
C VAL A 98 10.64 0.03 8.98
N ALA A 99 9.35 -0.30 8.84
CA ALA A 99 8.27 0.67 8.99
C ALA A 99 8.15 1.19 10.43
N GLU A 100 8.31 0.32 11.44
CA GLU A 100 8.34 0.73 12.85
C GLU A 100 9.52 1.66 13.16
N ALA A 101 10.72 1.32 12.66
CA ALA A 101 11.89 2.16 12.82
C ALA A 101 11.70 3.54 12.16
N ALA A 102 11.13 3.57 10.94
CA ALA A 102 10.83 4.82 10.26
C ALA A 102 9.85 5.71 11.06
N ARG A 103 8.77 5.14 11.60
CA ARG A 103 7.81 5.87 12.45
C ARG A 103 8.43 6.42 13.74
N ALA A 104 9.43 5.75 14.27
CA ALA A 104 10.12 6.18 15.49
C ALA A 104 11.16 7.29 15.23
N LEU A 105 11.59 7.47 13.98
CA LEU A 105 12.56 8.48 13.60
C LEU A 105 11.88 9.84 13.36
N PRO A 106 12.49 10.95 13.79
CA PRO A 106 12.10 12.26 13.30
C PRO A 106 12.22 12.35 11.77
N VAL A 107 11.33 13.11 11.14
CA VAL A 107 11.37 13.38 9.70
C VAL A 107 12.75 13.89 9.28
N GLY A 108 13.27 13.34 8.20
CA GLY A 108 14.59 13.64 7.65
C GLY A 108 15.74 12.83 8.24
N GLN A 109 15.51 12.08 9.33
CA GLN A 109 16.58 11.27 9.93
C GLN A 109 16.73 9.90 9.27
N VAL A 110 18.00 9.43 9.23
CA VAL A 110 18.40 8.11 8.76
C VAL A 110 18.62 7.19 9.96
N SER A 111 18.16 5.95 9.86
CA SER A 111 18.31 4.92 10.88
C SER A 111 19.75 4.42 11.01
N GLU A 112 20.02 3.69 12.09
CA GLU A 112 21.05 2.68 12.12
C GLU A 112 20.64 1.48 11.27
N VAL A 113 21.54 0.48 11.14
CA VAL A 113 21.23 -0.76 10.41
C VAL A 113 20.16 -1.56 11.16
N ILE A 114 19.12 -1.98 10.44
CA ILE A 114 18.02 -2.79 10.94
C ILE A 114 18.18 -4.20 10.39
N GLU A 115 18.43 -5.19 11.26
CA GLU A 115 18.58 -6.58 10.88
C GLU A 115 17.21 -7.30 10.83
N THR A 116 16.97 -7.98 9.70
CA THR A 116 15.79 -8.81 9.44
C THR A 116 16.20 -10.16 8.85
N GLU A 117 15.22 -11.03 8.58
CA GLU A 117 15.45 -12.29 7.87
C GLU A 117 15.87 -12.11 6.40
N ASP A 118 15.52 -10.99 5.78
CA ASP A 118 15.84 -10.68 4.38
C ASP A 118 17.24 -10.07 4.22
N GLY A 119 17.82 -9.58 5.31
CA GLY A 119 19.12 -8.91 5.35
C GLY A 119 19.13 -7.67 6.23
N TRP A 120 19.89 -6.68 5.83
CA TRP A 120 20.12 -5.45 6.56
C TRP A 120 19.51 -4.27 5.83
N TYR A 121 18.71 -3.52 6.55
CA TYR A 121 18.04 -2.32 6.02
C TYR A 121 18.61 -1.06 6.64
N VAL A 122 18.65 -0.01 5.85
CA VAL A 122 18.83 1.37 6.31
C VAL A 122 17.65 2.16 5.79
N VAL A 123 16.96 2.91 6.64
CA VAL A 123 15.76 3.66 6.27
C VAL A 123 15.90 5.13 6.63
N GLN A 124 15.34 5.99 5.81
CA GLN A 124 15.13 7.40 6.12
C GLN A 124 13.64 7.70 6.16
N HIS A 125 13.21 8.40 7.21
CA HIS A 125 11.88 8.96 7.30
C HIS A 125 11.84 10.26 6.48
N ILE A 126 11.17 10.24 5.34
CA ILE A 126 11.18 11.37 4.40
C ILE A 126 10.15 12.42 4.80
N SER A 127 8.92 11.99 5.07
CA SER A 127 7.84 12.89 5.47
C SER A 127 6.71 12.16 6.19
N ASP A 128 6.03 12.87 7.11
CA ASP A 128 4.78 12.40 7.76
C ASP A 128 3.57 12.59 6.83
N TYR A 129 3.72 13.36 5.78
CA TYR A 129 2.64 13.72 4.88
C TYR A 129 3.15 13.86 3.44
N ASP A 130 2.55 13.09 2.54
CA ASP A 130 2.67 13.23 1.08
C ASP A 130 1.29 13.59 0.51
N GLU A 131 1.19 14.73 -0.15
CA GLU A 131 -0.08 15.27 -0.63
C GLU A 131 -0.73 14.35 -1.68
N SER A 132 0.07 13.87 -2.64
CA SER A 132 -0.45 13.01 -3.72
C SER A 132 -0.92 11.66 -3.20
N ALA A 133 -0.09 11.00 -2.39
CA ALA A 133 -0.42 9.70 -1.80
C ALA A 133 -1.60 9.80 -0.81
N THR A 134 -1.70 10.91 -0.07
CA THR A 134 -2.84 11.17 0.82
C THR A 134 -4.13 11.36 0.03
N GLN A 135 -4.09 12.10 -1.07
CA GLN A 135 -5.25 12.30 -1.92
C GLN A 135 -5.72 10.99 -2.55
N GLU A 136 -4.80 10.17 -3.06
CA GLU A 136 -5.12 8.85 -3.62
C GLU A 136 -5.73 7.92 -2.56
N ASN A 137 -5.18 7.94 -1.34
CA ASN A 137 -5.72 7.14 -0.22
C ASN A 137 -7.11 7.63 0.19
N LEU A 138 -7.34 8.94 0.23
CA LEU A 138 -8.64 9.52 0.53
C LEU A 138 -9.71 9.07 -0.49
N GLU A 139 -9.39 9.14 -1.77
CA GLU A 139 -10.28 8.68 -2.85
C GLU A 139 -10.59 7.18 -2.75
N ALA A 140 -9.58 6.37 -2.39
CA ALA A 140 -9.77 4.93 -2.18
C ALA A 140 -10.67 4.65 -0.97
N MET A 141 -10.49 5.37 0.15
CA MET A 141 -11.34 5.25 1.33
C MET A 141 -12.78 5.67 1.06
N GLU A 142 -12.98 6.74 0.28
CA GLU A 142 -14.32 7.17 -0.14
C GLU A 142 -15.03 6.11 -0.99
N GLU A 143 -14.33 5.53 -1.98
CA GLU A 143 -14.93 4.49 -2.82
C GLU A 143 -15.23 3.23 -2.01
N GLN A 144 -14.34 2.82 -1.11
CA GLN A 144 -14.59 1.69 -0.21
C GLN A 144 -15.84 1.94 0.65
N ALA A 145 -15.97 3.13 1.24
CA ALA A 145 -17.13 3.47 2.06
C ALA A 145 -18.44 3.48 1.24
N ARG A 146 -18.38 3.88 -0.04
CA ARG A 146 -19.53 3.79 -0.95
C ARG A 146 -19.92 2.35 -1.26
N GLU A 147 -18.93 1.47 -1.42
CA GLU A 147 -19.16 0.04 -1.64
C GLU A 147 -19.75 -0.65 -0.40
N GLU A 148 -19.19 -0.38 0.77
CA GLU A 148 -19.71 -0.90 2.03
C GLU A 148 -21.15 -0.47 2.29
N TYR A 149 -21.47 0.80 2.03
CA TYR A 149 -22.84 1.31 2.14
C TYR A 149 -23.81 0.58 1.20
N LEU A 150 -23.39 0.30 -0.03
CA LEU A 150 -24.22 -0.45 -0.97
C LEU A 150 -24.47 -1.89 -0.48
N LEU A 151 -23.43 -2.57 0.01
CA LEU A 151 -23.55 -3.92 0.56
C LEU A 151 -24.48 -3.96 1.79
N GLU A 152 -24.40 -2.95 2.66
CA GLU A 152 -25.31 -2.83 3.79
C GLU A 152 -26.78 -2.67 3.35
N LEU A 153 -27.02 -1.84 2.33
CA LEU A 153 -28.35 -1.67 1.77
C LEU A 153 -28.89 -2.95 1.15
N GLU A 154 -28.06 -3.67 0.39
CA GLU A 154 -28.44 -4.96 -0.22
C GLU A 154 -28.81 -5.97 0.87
N ALA A 155 -28.03 -6.07 1.94
CA ALA A 155 -28.29 -6.95 3.07
C ALA A 155 -29.59 -6.56 3.82
N GLN A 156 -29.90 -5.27 3.93
CA GLN A 156 -31.17 -4.81 4.50
C GLN A 156 -32.37 -5.20 3.62
N TRP A 157 -32.26 -5.03 2.31
CA TRP A 157 -33.32 -5.41 1.38
C TRP A 157 -33.58 -6.92 1.36
N GLU A 158 -32.54 -7.74 1.47
CA GLU A 158 -32.70 -9.19 1.61
C GLU A 158 -33.46 -9.59 2.88
N GLN A 159 -33.27 -8.85 3.98
CA GLN A 159 -33.99 -9.09 5.24
C GLN A 159 -35.45 -8.63 5.22
N GLU A 160 -35.78 -7.60 4.44
CA GLU A 160 -37.15 -7.12 4.26
C GLU A 160 -38.04 -8.09 3.47
N GLY A 161 -37.43 -9.11 2.87
CA GLY A 161 -38.07 -10.20 2.17
C GLY A 161 -38.03 -10.07 0.64
N PRO A 162 -38.34 -11.15 -0.07
CA PRO A 162 -38.33 -11.14 -1.51
C PRO A 162 -39.35 -10.13 -2.06
N LEU A 163 -38.95 -9.38 -3.08
CA LEU A 163 -39.85 -8.53 -3.82
C LEU A 163 -41.07 -9.36 -4.26
N GLU A 164 -42.26 -9.03 -3.75
CA GLU A 164 -43.50 -9.60 -4.27
C GLU A 164 -43.65 -9.13 -5.72
N VAL A 165 -43.35 -10.03 -6.64
CA VAL A 165 -43.59 -9.79 -8.05
C VAL A 165 -45.09 -9.93 -8.27
N ASP A 166 -45.78 -8.83 -8.54
CA ASP A 166 -47.16 -8.88 -9.00
C ASP A 166 -47.22 -9.54 -10.38
N THR A 167 -47.53 -10.83 -10.36
CA THR A 167 -47.59 -11.65 -11.58
C THR A 167 -48.68 -11.20 -12.53
N GLU A 168 -49.73 -10.53 -12.06
CA GLU A 168 -50.77 -9.98 -12.93
C GLU A 168 -50.23 -8.78 -13.72
N VAL A 169 -49.35 -7.96 -13.10
CA VAL A 169 -48.66 -6.87 -13.78
C VAL A 169 -47.62 -7.39 -14.76
N TRP A 170 -46.88 -8.45 -14.39
CA TRP A 170 -45.88 -9.07 -15.26
C TRP A 170 -46.50 -9.64 -16.54
N ASP A 171 -47.65 -10.27 -16.44
CA ASP A 171 -48.35 -10.83 -17.58
C ASP A 171 -48.88 -9.74 -18.59
N THR A 172 -48.91 -8.48 -18.13
CA THR A 172 -49.25 -7.34 -18.98
C THR A 172 -48.06 -6.65 -19.63
N VAL A 173 -46.81 -6.98 -19.19
CA VAL A 173 -45.60 -6.41 -19.77
C VAL A 173 -45.29 -7.04 -21.12
N VAL A 174 -45.76 -6.41 -22.19
CA VAL A 174 -45.38 -6.76 -23.56
C VAL A 174 -43.93 -6.30 -23.76
N VAL A 175 -42.98 -7.22 -23.71
CA VAL A 175 -41.60 -6.96 -24.14
C VAL A 175 -41.65 -6.80 -25.66
N ASP A 176 -41.67 -5.56 -26.11
CA ASP A 176 -41.63 -5.26 -27.54
C ASP A 176 -40.31 -5.76 -28.12
N LYS A 177 -40.39 -6.61 -29.14
CA LYS A 177 -39.27 -7.29 -29.79
C LYS A 177 -38.34 -6.35 -30.59
N MET A 178 -38.19 -5.11 -30.19
CA MET A 178 -37.33 -4.12 -30.87
C MET A 178 -35.91 -4.01 -30.33
N LEU A 179 -35.33 -5.10 -29.85
CA LEU A 179 -33.89 -5.17 -29.56
C LEU A 179 -33.20 -6.31 -30.34
N THR A 180 -33.54 -6.42 -31.62
CA THR A 180 -32.63 -7.06 -32.57
C THR A 180 -31.95 -5.94 -33.34
N ALA A 181 -30.80 -5.50 -32.84
CA ALA A 181 -29.87 -4.70 -33.62
C ALA A 181 -29.36 -5.52 -34.82
N PRO A 182 -29.11 -4.86 -35.97
CA PRO A 182 -28.57 -5.46 -37.15
C PRO A 182 -27.12 -5.96 -36.96
#